data_8a0d85f0a99ff3a388e0fd2cf2cbff62
#
_entry.id   8a0d85f0a99ff3a388e0fd2cf2cbff62
#
_cell.length_a   1.000
_cell.length_b   1.000
_cell.length_c   1.000
_cell.angle_alpha   90.00
_cell.angle_beta   90.00
_cell.angle_gamma   90.00
#
_symmetry.space_group_name_H-M   'P 1'
#
loop_
_entity.id
_entity.type
_entity.pdbx_description
1 polymer ?
#
loop_
_entity_poly.entity_id
_entity_poly.type
_entity_poly.pdbx_seq_one_letter_code
_entity_poly.pdbx_strand_id
1 'polypeptide(L)'
;RIAKAIVRAREDAPITTTLELAKLVEGCLPRSKPGQSHPATRSFQALRIAVNNEYGELFQGLMAAERALKPGGKLAVVTFHSVEDRMVKRFLTARAGAGGNANRFAPALEQEAPQFTLKSRKAIGPDAQELDENPRSRSAKLRVATRTDAPSGEIDAKSIGMPMVRGI
;
A
#
# COMPACT_ATOMS: atom_id res chain seq x y z
N ARG A 1 -0.38 -11.41 21.01
CA ARG A 1 -1.40 -11.52 22.08
C ARG A 1 -2.80 -11.68 21.50
N ILE A 2 -3.19 -10.86 20.50
CA ILE A 2 -4.50 -10.94 19.83
C ILE A 2 -4.69 -12.31 19.16
N ALA A 3 -3.71 -12.78 18.35
CA ALA A 3 -3.81 -14.07 17.68
C ALA A 3 -4.01 -15.25 18.68
N LYS A 4 -3.25 -15.25 19.77
CA LYS A 4 -3.42 -16.26 20.84
C LYS A 4 -4.81 -16.21 21.48
N ALA A 5 -5.36 -15.01 21.69
CA ALA A 5 -6.71 -14.85 22.24
C ALA A 5 -7.78 -15.36 21.26
N ILE A 6 -7.64 -15.10 19.97
CA ILE A 6 -8.53 -15.62 18.93
C ILE A 6 -8.49 -17.15 18.89
N VAL A 7 -7.30 -17.75 18.89
CA VAL A 7 -7.16 -19.20 18.87
C VAL A 7 -7.84 -19.82 20.08
N ARG A 8 -7.55 -19.31 21.28
CA ARG A 8 -8.15 -19.80 22.52
C ARG A 8 -9.67 -19.66 22.54
N ALA A 9 -10.21 -18.52 22.10
CA ALA A 9 -11.66 -18.32 22.07
C ALA A 9 -12.35 -19.33 21.13
N ARG A 10 -11.69 -19.71 20.02
CA ARG A 10 -12.24 -20.69 19.07
C ARG A 10 -12.19 -22.15 19.57
N GLU A 11 -11.41 -22.43 20.62
CA GLU A 11 -11.44 -23.74 21.30
C GLU A 11 -12.77 -23.95 22.05
N ASP A 12 -13.34 -22.86 22.60
CA ASP A 12 -14.62 -22.89 23.32
C ASP A 12 -15.82 -22.80 22.36
N ALA A 13 -15.82 -21.83 21.43
CA ALA A 13 -16.88 -21.64 20.45
C ALA A 13 -16.39 -20.89 19.20
N PRO A 14 -16.99 -21.12 18.00
CA PRO A 14 -16.70 -20.34 16.81
C PRO A 14 -17.03 -18.85 17.02
N ILE A 15 -16.12 -17.97 16.56
CA ILE A 15 -16.38 -16.52 16.50
C ILE A 15 -17.21 -16.25 15.23
N THR A 16 -18.48 -15.90 15.39
CA THR A 16 -19.42 -15.79 14.28
C THR A 16 -19.78 -14.36 13.91
N THR A 17 -19.50 -13.39 14.78
CA THR A 17 -19.84 -11.98 14.54
C THR A 17 -18.61 -11.06 14.63
N THR A 18 -18.68 -9.94 13.90
CA THR A 18 -17.67 -8.89 13.99
C THR A 18 -17.59 -8.25 15.38
N LEU A 19 -18.72 -8.19 16.08
CA LEU A 19 -18.77 -7.63 17.44
C LEU A 19 -18.04 -8.52 18.45
N GLU A 20 -18.19 -9.85 18.37
CA GLU A 20 -17.44 -10.79 19.22
C GLU A 20 -15.94 -10.64 19.01
N LEU A 21 -15.49 -10.61 17.75
CA LEU A 21 -14.09 -10.39 17.42
C LEU A 21 -13.59 -9.03 17.92
N ALA A 22 -14.39 -7.96 17.75
CA ALA A 22 -14.01 -6.63 18.21
C ALA A 22 -13.79 -6.59 19.72
N LYS A 23 -14.72 -7.16 20.52
CA LYS A 23 -14.62 -7.26 21.98
C LYS A 23 -13.39 -8.05 22.42
N LEU A 24 -13.12 -9.17 21.74
CA LEU A 24 -11.97 -10.01 22.02
C LEU A 24 -10.64 -9.25 21.76
N VAL A 25 -10.54 -8.53 20.64
CA VAL A 25 -9.38 -7.69 20.33
C VAL A 25 -9.23 -6.57 21.35
N GLU A 26 -10.32 -5.89 21.70
CA GLU A 26 -10.36 -4.80 22.69
C GLU A 26 -9.85 -5.28 24.05
N GLY A 27 -10.27 -6.45 24.52
CA GLY A 27 -9.76 -7.06 25.77
C GLY A 27 -8.26 -7.38 25.76
N CYS A 28 -7.65 -7.43 24.58
CA CYS A 28 -6.19 -7.62 24.42
C CYS A 28 -5.40 -6.32 24.44
N LEU A 29 -6.02 -5.15 24.35
CA LEU A 29 -5.37 -3.87 24.16
C LEU A 29 -5.64 -2.92 25.32
N PRO A 30 -4.78 -1.92 25.56
CA PRO A 30 -5.09 -0.83 26.49
C PRO A 30 -6.36 -0.08 26.03
N ARG A 31 -7.08 0.52 26.97
CA ARG A 31 -8.24 1.37 26.66
C ARG A 31 -7.83 2.53 25.75
N SER A 32 -8.62 2.76 24.71
CA SER A 32 -8.45 3.93 23.85
C SER A 32 -8.80 5.22 24.59
N LYS A 33 -8.06 6.28 24.28
CA LYS A 33 -8.39 7.63 24.75
C LYS A 33 -9.59 8.16 23.94
N PRO A 34 -10.39 9.07 24.51
CA PRO A 34 -11.46 9.75 23.77
C PRO A 34 -10.92 10.36 22.46
N GLY A 35 -11.67 10.26 21.36
CA GLY A 35 -11.29 10.77 20.05
C GLY A 35 -10.32 9.89 19.24
N GLN A 36 -9.87 8.75 19.78
CA GLN A 36 -9.08 7.78 19.02
C GLN A 36 -9.99 6.77 18.30
N SER A 37 -9.45 6.20 17.20
CA SER A 37 -10.11 5.10 16.50
C SER A 37 -10.30 3.89 17.43
N HIS A 38 -11.35 3.12 17.17
CA HIS A 38 -11.62 1.88 17.92
C HIS A 38 -10.39 0.95 17.94
N PRO A 39 -10.04 0.33 19.08
CA PRO A 39 -8.83 -0.50 19.22
C PRO A 39 -8.73 -1.62 18.19
N ALA A 40 -9.86 -2.22 17.81
CA ALA A 40 -9.92 -3.30 16.84
C ALA A 40 -9.71 -2.85 15.37
N THR A 41 -9.74 -1.55 15.06
CA THR A 41 -9.67 -1.04 13.68
C THR A 41 -8.48 -1.61 12.90
N ARG A 42 -7.29 -1.63 13.50
CA ARG A 42 -6.09 -2.17 12.84
C ARG A 42 -6.16 -3.67 12.60
N SER A 43 -6.80 -4.41 13.50
CA SER A 43 -6.98 -5.86 13.35
C SER A 43 -7.96 -6.17 12.21
N PHE A 44 -9.08 -5.44 12.12
CA PHE A 44 -10.01 -5.58 11.00
C PHE A 44 -9.39 -5.16 9.66
N GLN A 45 -8.60 -4.09 9.66
CA GLN A 45 -7.83 -3.70 8.46
C GLN A 45 -6.88 -4.82 8.03
N ALA A 46 -6.14 -5.43 8.96
CA ALA A 46 -5.22 -6.51 8.65
C ALA A 46 -5.97 -7.75 8.08
N LEU A 47 -7.13 -8.08 8.64
CA LEU A 47 -7.97 -9.18 8.14
C LEU A 47 -8.49 -8.88 6.73
N ARG A 48 -8.98 -7.66 6.46
CA ARG A 48 -9.45 -7.24 5.15
C ARG A 48 -8.34 -7.34 4.10
N ILE A 49 -7.15 -6.83 4.43
CA ILE A 49 -5.97 -6.91 3.57
C ILE A 49 -5.61 -8.36 3.26
N ALA A 50 -5.64 -9.23 4.28
CA ALA A 50 -5.31 -10.64 4.10
C ALA A 50 -6.36 -11.38 3.24
N VAL A 51 -7.64 -11.24 3.59
CA VAL A 51 -8.74 -11.94 2.88
C VAL A 51 -8.85 -11.50 1.42
N ASN A 52 -8.64 -10.21 1.14
CA ASN A 52 -8.77 -9.66 -0.21
C ASN A 52 -7.44 -9.65 -0.97
N ASN A 53 -6.33 -10.10 -0.39
CA ASN A 53 -5.00 -9.99 -0.98
C ASN A 53 -4.68 -8.57 -1.49
N GLU A 54 -5.08 -7.51 -0.74
CA GLU A 54 -5.06 -6.12 -1.23
C GLU A 54 -3.69 -5.67 -1.75
N TYR A 55 -2.60 -6.13 -1.13
CA TYR A 55 -1.24 -5.79 -1.60
C TYR A 55 -0.86 -6.51 -2.88
N GLY A 56 -1.28 -7.76 -3.05
CA GLY A 56 -1.09 -8.50 -4.29
C GLY A 56 -1.86 -7.87 -5.44
N GLU A 57 -3.12 -7.52 -5.20
CA GLU A 57 -3.97 -6.83 -6.18
C GLU A 57 -3.40 -5.46 -6.58
N LEU A 58 -2.91 -4.67 -5.61
CA LEU A 58 -2.24 -3.41 -5.90
C LEU A 58 -1.00 -3.62 -6.77
N PHE A 59 -0.16 -4.61 -6.44
CA PHE A 59 1.03 -4.92 -7.23
C PHE A 59 0.67 -5.33 -8.66
N GLN A 60 -0.28 -6.23 -8.83
CA GLN A 60 -0.75 -6.67 -10.15
C GLN A 60 -1.38 -5.51 -10.94
N GLY A 61 -2.15 -4.67 -10.28
CA GLY A 61 -2.73 -3.47 -10.87
C GLY A 61 -1.69 -2.48 -11.39
N LEU A 62 -0.60 -2.25 -10.64
CA LEU A 62 0.52 -1.42 -11.09
C LEU A 62 1.22 -1.99 -12.31
N MET A 63 1.49 -3.30 -12.32
CA MET A 63 2.10 -4.00 -13.45
C MET A 63 1.17 -4.00 -14.68
N ALA A 64 -0.12 -4.21 -14.49
CA ALA A 64 -1.11 -4.17 -15.57
C ALA A 64 -1.23 -2.76 -16.17
N ALA A 65 -1.23 -1.72 -15.34
CA ALA A 65 -1.27 -0.33 -15.79
C ALA A 65 -0.04 0.03 -16.62
N GLU A 66 1.16 -0.41 -16.23
CA GLU A 66 2.38 -0.21 -17.02
C GLU A 66 2.27 -0.81 -18.43
N ARG A 67 1.70 -2.04 -18.53
CA ARG A 67 1.51 -2.71 -19.83
C ARG A 67 0.42 -2.08 -20.68
N ALA A 68 -0.65 -1.59 -20.05
CA ALA A 68 -1.84 -1.07 -20.76
C ALA A 68 -1.69 0.37 -21.24
N LEU A 69 -0.87 1.17 -20.58
CA LEU A 69 -0.72 2.58 -20.90
C LEU A 69 0.16 2.77 -22.15
N LYS A 70 -0.34 3.59 -23.09
CA LYS A 70 0.44 4.08 -24.23
C LYS A 70 1.47 5.12 -23.77
N PRO A 71 2.56 5.34 -24.53
CA PRO A 71 3.48 6.46 -24.29
C PRO A 71 2.71 7.78 -24.14
N GLY A 72 3.07 8.58 -23.14
CA GLY A 72 2.38 9.82 -22.75
C GLY A 72 1.16 9.61 -21.85
N GLY A 73 0.65 8.39 -21.71
CA GLY A 73 -0.44 8.03 -20.79
C GLY A 73 -0.06 8.29 -19.33
N LYS A 74 -1.04 8.69 -18.53
CA LYS A 74 -0.82 9.00 -17.10
C LYS A 74 -1.35 7.90 -16.21
N LEU A 75 -0.50 7.44 -15.31
CA LEU A 75 -0.88 6.60 -14.18
C LEU A 75 -1.11 7.49 -12.95
N ALA A 76 -2.34 7.50 -12.45
CA ALA A 76 -2.71 8.20 -11.22
C ALA A 76 -3.19 7.15 -10.20
N VAL A 77 -2.56 7.10 -9.04
CA VAL A 77 -2.88 6.12 -7.99
C VAL A 77 -3.18 6.86 -6.69
N VAL A 78 -4.36 6.61 -6.13
CA VAL A 78 -4.76 7.10 -4.81
C VAL A 78 -4.62 5.96 -3.81
N THR A 79 -3.97 6.24 -2.69
CA THR A 79 -3.80 5.31 -1.57
C THR A 79 -4.29 5.92 -0.28
N PHE A 80 -4.75 5.11 0.67
CA PHE A 80 -5.32 5.57 1.93
C PHE A 80 -4.49 5.17 3.16
N HIS A 81 -3.51 4.30 3.01
CA HIS A 81 -2.61 3.96 4.11
C HIS A 81 -1.14 3.85 3.69
N SER A 82 -0.27 3.92 4.69
CA SER A 82 1.18 4.12 4.50
C SER A 82 1.89 2.97 3.78
N VAL A 83 1.36 1.75 3.84
CA VAL A 83 1.98 0.59 3.17
C VAL A 83 1.73 0.67 1.68
N GLU A 84 0.48 0.91 1.26
CA GLU A 84 0.13 1.12 -0.16
C GLU A 84 0.93 2.28 -0.76
N ASP A 85 0.94 3.44 -0.09
CA ASP A 85 1.69 4.61 -0.54
C ASP A 85 3.18 4.30 -0.73
N ARG A 86 3.76 3.51 0.18
CA ARG A 86 5.16 3.08 0.09
C ARG A 86 5.40 2.16 -1.11
N MET A 87 4.49 1.21 -1.37
CA MET A 87 4.58 0.32 -2.53
C MET A 87 4.50 1.11 -3.83
N VAL A 88 3.51 1.99 -3.98
CA VAL A 88 3.36 2.85 -5.17
C VAL A 88 4.57 3.76 -5.34
N LYS A 89 5.04 4.41 -4.27
CA LYS A 89 6.24 5.25 -4.29
C LYS A 89 7.45 4.49 -4.80
N ARG A 90 7.71 3.29 -4.26
CA ARG A 90 8.87 2.49 -4.63
C ARG A 90 8.77 1.97 -6.06
N PHE A 91 7.58 1.49 -6.46
CA PHE A 91 7.33 1.08 -7.84
C PHE A 91 7.64 2.22 -8.82
N LEU A 92 7.03 3.38 -8.64
CA LEU A 92 7.24 4.53 -9.52
C LEU A 92 8.69 5.03 -9.50
N THR A 93 9.36 4.98 -8.34
CA THR A 93 10.78 5.38 -8.24
C THR A 93 11.69 4.42 -8.99
N ALA A 94 11.47 3.10 -8.87
CA ALA A 94 12.24 2.09 -9.59
C ALA A 94 12.03 2.24 -11.10
N ARG A 95 10.78 2.40 -11.54
CA ARG A 95 10.41 2.51 -12.96
C ARG A 95 10.77 3.87 -13.59
N ALA A 96 11.09 4.87 -12.78
CA ALA A 96 11.61 6.16 -13.27
C ALA A 96 13.16 6.20 -13.36
N GLY A 97 13.82 5.06 -13.23
CA GLY A 97 15.29 5.00 -13.29
C GLY A 97 15.99 5.67 -12.09
N ALA A 98 15.23 6.06 -11.07
CA ALA A 98 15.76 6.79 -9.91
C ALA A 98 16.13 5.87 -8.72
N GLY A 99 16.07 4.56 -8.90
CA GLY A 99 16.30 3.55 -7.86
C GLY A 99 17.76 3.09 -7.71
N GLY A 100 18.63 3.45 -8.62
CA GLY A 100 20.06 3.17 -8.50
C GLY A 100 20.73 4.23 -7.62
N ASN A 101 21.31 3.84 -6.48
CA ASN A 101 22.44 4.57 -5.95
C ASN A 101 23.51 4.50 -7.05
N ALA A 102 23.66 5.58 -7.82
CA ALA A 102 24.83 5.75 -8.64
C ALA A 102 26.03 5.81 -7.67
N ASN A 103 26.57 4.63 -7.33
CA ASN A 103 27.88 4.58 -6.74
C ASN A 103 28.80 5.25 -7.77
N ARG A 104 29.30 6.42 -7.43
CA ARG A 104 30.14 7.27 -8.29
C ARG A 104 31.38 6.52 -8.85
N PHE A 105 31.66 5.36 -8.30
CA PHE A 105 32.81 4.49 -8.60
C PHE A 105 32.40 3.13 -9.19
N ALA A 106 31.10 2.85 -9.37
CA ALA A 106 30.67 1.64 -10.05
C ALA A 106 30.68 1.86 -11.57
N PRO A 107 31.09 0.83 -12.38
CA PRO A 107 30.92 0.88 -13.81
C PRO A 107 29.49 1.24 -14.17
N ALA A 108 29.29 2.09 -15.18
CA ALA A 108 27.97 2.40 -15.70
C ALA A 108 27.35 1.10 -16.24
N LEU A 109 26.54 0.45 -15.42
CA LEU A 109 25.63 -0.58 -15.92
C LEU A 109 24.68 0.12 -16.90
N GLU A 110 24.46 -0.47 -18.07
CA GLU A 110 23.44 0.01 -19.00
C GLU A 110 22.14 0.17 -18.25
N GLN A 111 21.80 1.42 -17.96
CA GLN A 111 20.52 1.71 -17.28
C GLN A 111 19.42 1.50 -18.30
N GLU A 112 18.55 0.55 -18.02
CA GLU A 112 17.32 0.39 -18.81
C GLU A 112 16.59 1.72 -18.90
N ALA A 113 16.05 2.03 -20.08
CA ALA A 113 15.27 3.24 -20.27
C ALA A 113 14.08 3.26 -19.29
N PRO A 114 13.86 4.38 -18.60
CA PRO A 114 12.82 4.44 -17.57
C PRO A 114 11.42 4.25 -18.18
N GLN A 115 10.60 3.40 -17.59
CA GLN A 115 9.23 3.12 -18.03
C GLN A 115 8.26 4.26 -17.71
N PHE A 116 8.59 5.08 -16.71
CA PHE A 116 7.80 6.24 -16.31
C PHE A 116 8.68 7.46 -16.07
N THR A 117 8.10 8.65 -16.28
CA THR A 117 8.65 9.92 -15.81
C THR A 117 7.82 10.48 -14.68
N LEU A 118 8.47 11.10 -13.69
CA LEU A 118 7.82 11.67 -12.52
C LEU A 118 8.00 13.20 -12.53
N LYS A 119 6.90 13.94 -12.57
CA LYS A 119 6.95 15.40 -12.37
C LYS A 119 7.33 15.75 -10.92
N SER A 120 6.91 14.93 -9.96
CA SER A 120 7.25 15.06 -8.53
C SER A 120 7.34 13.69 -7.87
N ARG A 121 8.29 13.52 -6.95
CA ARG A 121 8.38 12.34 -6.06
C ARG A 121 7.48 12.47 -4.82
N LYS A 122 6.98 13.69 -4.52
CA LYS A 122 6.08 13.93 -3.40
C LYS A 122 4.67 13.49 -3.80
N ALA A 123 3.96 12.85 -2.89
CA ALA A 123 2.54 12.60 -3.04
C ALA A 123 1.76 13.92 -2.88
N ILE A 124 0.65 14.02 -3.56
CA ILE A 124 -0.33 15.09 -3.41
C ILE A 124 -1.33 14.61 -2.35
N GLY A 125 -1.50 15.37 -1.29
CA GLY A 125 -2.53 15.15 -0.27
C GLY A 125 -3.78 15.98 -0.55
N PRO A 126 -4.87 15.74 0.19
CA PRO A 126 -6.06 16.58 0.14
C PRO A 126 -5.73 18.00 0.60
N ASP A 127 -6.37 18.99 0.01
CA ASP A 127 -6.31 20.37 0.47
C ASP A 127 -7.29 20.63 1.64
N ALA A 128 -7.32 21.87 2.12
CA ALA A 128 -8.15 22.24 3.27
C ALA A 128 -9.65 22.14 2.96
N GLN A 129 -10.06 22.47 1.74
CA GLN A 129 -11.46 22.40 1.30
C GLN A 129 -11.91 20.94 1.23
N GLU A 130 -11.12 20.05 0.62
CA GLU A 130 -11.43 18.62 0.54
C GLU A 130 -11.49 17.99 1.93
N LEU A 131 -10.63 18.39 2.86
CA LEU A 131 -10.65 17.89 4.24
C LEU A 131 -11.90 18.30 5.01
N ASP A 132 -12.42 19.48 4.75
CA ASP A 132 -13.66 19.99 5.37
C ASP A 132 -14.89 19.29 4.79
N GLU A 133 -14.96 19.17 3.48
CA GLU A 133 -16.06 18.53 2.76
C GLU A 133 -16.07 17.00 2.92
N ASN A 134 -14.88 16.37 3.00
CA ASN A 134 -14.72 14.92 3.08
C ASN A 134 -13.62 14.53 4.08
N PRO A 135 -13.93 14.46 5.38
CA PRO A 135 -12.94 14.08 6.41
C PRO A 135 -12.29 12.71 6.19
N ARG A 136 -12.88 11.83 5.35
CA ARG A 136 -12.31 10.53 4.99
C ARG A 136 -11.09 10.66 4.09
N SER A 137 -10.93 11.77 3.37
CA SER A 137 -9.78 12.04 2.51
C SER A 137 -8.47 12.28 3.28
N ARG A 138 -8.53 12.50 4.59
CA ARG A 138 -7.37 12.86 5.45
C ARG A 138 -6.12 11.99 5.23
N SER A 139 -6.29 10.73 4.92
CA SER A 139 -5.19 9.79 4.70
C SER A 139 -4.87 9.56 3.22
N ALA A 140 -5.62 10.18 2.32
CA ALA A 140 -5.45 10.00 0.88
C ALA A 140 -4.10 10.57 0.41
N LYS A 141 -3.47 9.86 -0.49
CA LYS A 141 -2.24 10.28 -1.18
C LYS A 141 -2.32 9.92 -2.64
N LEU A 142 -2.29 10.92 -3.49
CA LEU A 142 -2.25 10.77 -4.93
C LEU A 142 -0.80 10.80 -5.42
N ARG A 143 -0.42 9.82 -6.23
CA ARG A 143 0.84 9.80 -7.00
C ARG A 143 0.55 9.70 -8.48
N VAL A 144 1.28 10.46 -9.27
CA VAL A 144 1.10 10.54 -10.72
C VAL A 144 2.43 10.30 -11.41
N ALA A 145 2.40 9.50 -12.48
CA ALA A 145 3.51 9.25 -13.37
C ALA A 145 3.05 9.28 -14.82
N THR A 146 3.95 9.58 -15.74
CA THR A 146 3.66 9.56 -17.18
C THR A 146 4.44 8.40 -17.81
N ARG A 147 3.75 7.55 -18.55
CA ARG A 147 4.33 6.41 -19.28
C ARG A 147 5.28 6.92 -20.39
N THR A 148 6.45 6.28 -20.51
CA THR A 148 7.39 6.52 -21.61
C THR A 148 7.14 5.53 -22.76
N ASP A 149 8.00 5.51 -23.74
CA ASP A 149 8.03 4.52 -24.83
C ASP A 149 8.83 3.26 -24.50
N ALA A 150 9.55 3.25 -23.37
CA ALA A 150 10.31 2.10 -22.93
C ALA A 150 9.42 0.85 -22.75
N PRO A 151 9.90 -0.35 -23.08
CA PRO A 151 9.11 -1.58 -22.90
C PRO A 151 8.75 -1.78 -21.43
N SER A 152 7.60 -2.41 -21.18
CA SER A 152 7.27 -2.87 -19.83
C SER A 152 8.21 -3.99 -19.41
N GLY A 153 8.51 -4.08 -18.12
CA GLY A 153 9.44 -5.08 -17.59
C GLY A 153 8.93 -5.75 -16.32
N GLU A 154 9.66 -6.75 -15.87
CA GLU A 154 9.38 -7.42 -14.60
C GLU A 154 9.96 -6.62 -13.42
N ILE A 155 9.33 -6.72 -12.26
CA ILE A 155 9.83 -6.19 -11.00
C ILE A 155 9.46 -7.16 -9.88
N ASP A 156 10.38 -7.40 -8.96
CA ASP A 156 10.08 -8.21 -7.79
C ASP A 156 9.22 -7.44 -6.80
N ALA A 157 8.12 -8.04 -6.37
CA ALA A 157 7.21 -7.49 -5.38
C ALA A 157 7.90 -7.11 -4.06
N LYS A 158 8.95 -7.84 -3.66
CA LYS A 158 9.76 -7.53 -2.47
C LYS A 158 10.53 -6.23 -2.63
N SER A 159 11.02 -5.92 -3.84
CA SER A 159 11.80 -4.69 -4.10
C SER A 159 10.98 -3.42 -3.86
N ILE A 160 9.68 -3.47 -4.12
CA ILE A 160 8.75 -2.38 -3.81
C ILE A 160 8.22 -2.42 -2.37
N GLY A 161 8.67 -3.41 -1.59
CA GLY A 161 8.34 -3.55 -0.17
C GLY A 161 6.93 -4.06 0.07
N MET A 162 6.40 -4.90 -0.82
CA MET A 162 5.14 -5.61 -0.59
C MET A 162 5.31 -6.53 0.63
N PRO A 163 4.45 -6.41 1.65
CA PRO A 163 4.48 -7.31 2.78
C PRO A 163 4.11 -8.72 2.35
N MET A 164 4.88 -9.71 2.81
CA MET A 164 4.54 -11.12 2.63
C MET A 164 3.59 -11.55 3.75
N VAL A 165 2.37 -11.88 3.40
CA VAL A 165 1.44 -12.52 4.34
C VAL A 165 1.76 -14.02 4.35
N ARG A 166 2.31 -14.51 5.47
CA ARG A 166 2.61 -15.94 5.61
C ARG A 166 1.34 -16.68 5.99
N GLY A 167 1.03 -17.77 5.31
CA GLY A 167 -0.01 -18.70 5.72
C GLY A 167 -1.39 -18.51 5.06
N ILE A 168 -1.45 -17.88 3.92
CA ILE A 168 -2.62 -17.94 3.02
C ILE A 168 -2.22 -18.73 1.78
#